data_e3313617c275a03b287f53d57bb129be
#
_entry.id   e3313617c275a03b287f53d57bb129be
#
_cell.length_a   1.000
_cell.length_b   1.000
_cell.length_c   1.000
_cell.angle_alpha   90.00
_cell.angle_beta   90.00
_cell.angle_gamma   90.00
#
_symmetry.space_group_name_H-M   'P 1'
#
loop_
_entity.id
_entity.type
_entity.pdbx_description
1 polymer ?
#
loop_
_entity_poly.entity_id
_entity_poly.type
_entity_poly.pdbx_seq_one_letter_code
_entity_poly.pdbx_strand_id
1 'polypeptide(L)'
;VVGLVVLVVSVLFYFNQSTSKNNSRDEVSSLIFETPDFYNNKLIYENTLGEFYIVNFFASWCKPCLAEHPLLMEMKKKGVKIIGINFRDDEENLKEWINEHGNPFEYILRDDGTIAYEMGLIGVPETFFIVNKITKKKIQGPLFYEDVEKYL
;
A
#
# COMPACT_ATOMS: atom_id res chain seq x y z
N VAL A 1 41.38 15.59 -25.76
CA VAL A 1 40.09 16.29 -25.64
C VAL A 1 38.94 15.31 -25.80
N VAL A 2 38.93 14.44 -26.82
CA VAL A 2 37.83 13.46 -27.06
C VAL A 2 37.68 12.45 -25.90
N GLY A 3 38.82 11.95 -25.35
CA GLY A 3 38.75 11.00 -24.21
C GLY A 3 38.14 11.58 -22.94
N LEU A 4 38.38 12.86 -22.66
CA LEU A 4 37.82 13.55 -21.49
C LEU A 4 36.29 13.73 -21.61
N VAL A 5 35.83 14.05 -22.83
CA VAL A 5 34.36 14.21 -23.09
C VAL A 5 33.63 12.89 -22.93
N VAL A 6 34.19 11.78 -23.45
CA VAL A 6 33.58 10.44 -23.28
C VAL A 6 33.50 10.05 -21.82
N LEU A 7 34.53 10.34 -21.03
CA LEU A 7 34.59 10.02 -19.62
C LEU A 7 33.51 10.82 -18.82
N VAL A 8 33.38 12.11 -19.11
CA VAL A 8 32.36 12.98 -18.49
C VAL A 8 30.95 12.51 -18.84
N VAL A 9 30.68 12.18 -20.11
CA VAL A 9 29.37 11.67 -20.54
C VAL A 9 29.07 10.34 -19.88
N SER A 10 30.01 9.42 -19.74
CA SER A 10 29.83 8.13 -19.07
C SER A 10 29.50 8.30 -17.57
N VAL A 11 30.21 9.23 -16.91
CA VAL A 11 29.96 9.55 -15.49
C VAL A 11 28.59 10.18 -15.30
N LEU A 12 28.21 11.13 -16.16
CA LEU A 12 26.86 11.75 -16.10
C LEU A 12 25.76 10.73 -16.39
N PHE A 13 25.98 9.81 -17.33
CA PHE A 13 25.03 8.73 -17.62
C PHE A 13 24.90 7.77 -16.45
N TYR A 14 26.01 7.43 -15.78
CA TYR A 14 26.02 6.58 -14.59
C TYR A 14 25.30 7.27 -13.41
N PHE A 15 25.54 8.55 -13.17
CA PHE A 15 24.83 9.33 -12.14
C PHE A 15 23.36 9.47 -12.46
N ASN A 16 22.97 9.65 -13.73
CA ASN A 16 21.57 9.74 -14.13
C ASN A 16 20.81 8.40 -13.95
N GLN A 17 21.48 7.27 -14.17
CA GLN A 17 20.90 5.96 -13.86
C GLN A 17 20.76 5.72 -12.35
N SER A 18 21.70 6.23 -11.54
CA SER A 18 21.65 6.09 -10.09
C SER A 18 20.53 6.93 -9.46
N THR A 19 20.22 8.11 -10.01
CA THR A 19 19.10 8.96 -9.58
C THR A 19 17.73 8.38 -9.97
N SER A 20 17.65 7.67 -11.10
CA SER A 20 16.40 6.98 -11.50
C SER A 20 16.02 5.83 -10.55
N LYS A 21 17.00 5.18 -9.94
CA LYS A 21 16.75 4.07 -8.99
C LYS A 21 16.27 4.50 -7.60
N ASN A 22 16.49 5.75 -7.20
CA ASN A 22 16.04 6.26 -5.90
C ASN A 22 14.57 6.73 -5.91
N ASN A 23 13.99 7.00 -7.08
CA ASN A 23 12.58 7.41 -7.19
C ASN A 23 11.60 6.23 -7.10
N SER A 24 12.06 4.98 -7.22
CA SER A 24 11.21 3.79 -7.22
C SER A 24 10.83 3.27 -5.82
N ARG A 25 11.44 3.79 -4.74
CA ARG A 25 11.13 3.32 -3.37
C ARG A 25 9.87 3.91 -2.77
N ASP A 26 9.45 5.06 -3.27
CA ASP A 26 8.26 5.76 -2.78
C ASP A 26 7.04 5.49 -3.68
N GLU A 27 7.23 4.86 -4.84
CA GLU A 27 6.15 4.47 -5.72
C GLU A 27 5.45 3.22 -5.18
N VAL A 28 4.12 3.21 -5.24
CA VAL A 28 3.33 2.05 -4.84
C VAL A 28 3.65 0.86 -5.76
N SER A 29 3.75 -0.34 -5.20
CA SER A 29 4.08 -1.54 -5.97
C SER A 29 3.06 -1.82 -7.07
N SER A 30 3.53 -2.09 -8.29
CA SER A 30 2.69 -2.48 -9.43
C SER A 30 1.94 -3.79 -9.15
N LEU A 31 2.47 -4.66 -8.30
CA LEU A 31 1.84 -5.93 -7.93
C LEU A 31 0.44 -5.75 -7.32
N ILE A 32 0.15 -4.60 -6.70
CA ILE A 32 -1.19 -4.27 -6.21
C ILE A 32 -2.21 -4.27 -7.37
N PHE A 33 -1.81 -3.81 -8.55
CA PHE A 33 -2.67 -3.72 -9.73
C PHE A 33 -2.64 -5.00 -10.58
N GLU A 34 -1.70 -5.90 -10.31
CA GLU A 34 -1.56 -7.19 -10.97
C GLU A 34 -2.18 -8.34 -10.15
N THR A 35 -2.49 -8.08 -8.87
CA THR A 35 -3.13 -9.04 -7.96
C THR A 35 -4.65 -8.87 -7.99
N PRO A 36 -5.43 -9.93 -8.24
CA PRO A 36 -6.88 -9.82 -8.28
C PRO A 36 -7.48 -9.60 -6.89
N ASP A 37 -8.59 -8.86 -6.86
CA ASP A 37 -9.42 -8.71 -5.66
C ASP A 37 -9.99 -10.05 -5.20
N PHE A 38 -9.94 -10.28 -3.91
CA PHE A 38 -10.32 -11.52 -3.26
C PHE A 38 -11.77 -11.95 -3.51
N TYR A 39 -12.72 -11.01 -3.54
CA TYR A 39 -14.14 -11.35 -3.65
C TYR A 39 -14.63 -11.51 -5.09
N ASN A 40 -14.14 -10.71 -6.02
CA ASN A 40 -14.67 -10.66 -7.38
C ASN A 40 -13.67 -11.14 -8.45
N ASN A 41 -12.44 -11.45 -8.04
CA ASN A 41 -11.34 -11.91 -8.91
C ASN A 41 -11.01 -10.93 -10.07
N LYS A 42 -11.24 -9.62 -9.86
CA LYS A 42 -10.92 -8.59 -10.84
C LYS A 42 -9.69 -7.80 -10.42
N LEU A 43 -8.92 -7.37 -11.41
CA LEU A 43 -7.80 -6.47 -11.17
C LEU A 43 -8.29 -5.07 -10.83
N ILE A 44 -7.53 -4.39 -10.00
CA ILE A 44 -7.77 -2.99 -9.66
C ILE A 44 -7.28 -2.13 -10.82
N TYR A 45 -8.15 -1.27 -11.34
CA TYR A 45 -7.73 -0.22 -12.25
C TYR A 45 -7.36 1.02 -11.45
N GLU A 46 -6.09 1.38 -11.46
CA GLU A 46 -5.55 2.46 -10.64
C GLU A 46 -6.29 3.80 -10.82
N ASN A 47 -6.71 4.10 -12.05
CA ASN A 47 -7.50 5.31 -12.35
C ASN A 47 -8.86 5.37 -11.63
N THR A 48 -9.33 4.25 -11.07
CA THR A 48 -10.57 4.21 -10.28
C THR A 48 -10.36 4.64 -8.83
N LEU A 49 -9.12 4.67 -8.34
CA LEU A 49 -8.78 5.01 -6.95
C LEU A 49 -8.78 6.53 -6.71
N GLY A 50 -8.56 7.33 -7.75
CA GLY A 50 -8.38 8.78 -7.62
C GLY A 50 -6.96 9.16 -7.23
N GLU A 51 -6.76 10.44 -6.90
CA GLU A 51 -5.43 10.96 -6.55
C GLU A 51 -4.96 10.54 -5.15
N PHE A 52 -5.90 10.30 -4.24
CA PHE A 52 -5.63 9.88 -2.86
C PHE A 52 -6.33 8.57 -2.53
N TYR A 53 -5.57 7.63 -2.00
CA TYR A 53 -6.07 6.37 -1.44
C TYR A 53 -5.09 5.83 -0.40
N ILE A 54 -5.53 4.82 0.32
CA ILE A 54 -4.74 4.16 1.37
C ILE A 54 -4.52 2.70 1.02
N VAL A 55 -3.31 2.21 1.31
CA VAL A 55 -2.98 0.79 1.33
C VAL A 55 -2.73 0.40 2.78
N ASN A 56 -3.53 -0.52 3.31
CA ASN A 56 -3.42 -1.00 4.68
C ASN A 56 -3.10 -2.49 4.69
N PHE A 57 -2.00 -2.86 5.29
CA PHE A 57 -1.62 -4.26 5.52
C PHE A 57 -2.22 -4.74 6.82
N PHE A 58 -2.97 -5.83 6.76
CA PHE A 58 -3.67 -6.42 7.91
C PHE A 58 -3.70 -7.94 7.86
N ALA A 59 -4.11 -8.56 8.95
CA ALA A 59 -4.41 -9.98 9.00
C ALA A 59 -5.47 -10.28 10.09
N SER A 60 -6.21 -11.36 9.94
CA SER A 60 -7.21 -11.78 10.93
C SER A 60 -6.60 -12.12 12.29
N TRP A 61 -5.40 -12.67 12.30
CA TRP A 61 -4.64 -13.02 13.52
C TRP A 61 -4.00 -11.81 14.21
N CYS A 62 -4.08 -10.62 13.62
CA CYS A 62 -3.43 -9.40 14.09
C CYS A 62 -4.35 -8.61 15.05
N LYS A 63 -4.13 -8.71 16.35
CA LYS A 63 -4.93 -7.96 17.35
C LYS A 63 -4.85 -6.43 17.21
N PRO A 64 -3.66 -5.81 16.96
CA PRO A 64 -3.60 -4.37 16.72
C PRO A 64 -4.36 -3.92 15.47
N CYS A 65 -4.49 -4.78 14.44
CA CYS A 65 -5.29 -4.49 13.26
C CYS A 65 -6.78 -4.34 13.61
N LEU A 66 -7.27 -5.13 14.56
CA LEU A 66 -8.63 -4.98 15.07
C LEU A 66 -8.82 -3.67 15.83
N ALA A 67 -7.81 -3.18 16.51
CA ALA A 67 -7.88 -1.92 17.26
C ALA A 67 -8.06 -0.69 16.33
N GLU A 68 -7.44 -0.68 15.14
CA GLU A 68 -7.60 0.42 14.17
C GLU A 68 -8.84 0.27 13.28
N HIS A 69 -9.45 -0.92 13.23
CA HIS A 69 -10.54 -1.25 12.31
C HIS A 69 -11.73 -0.28 12.35
N PRO A 70 -12.23 0.17 13.53
CA PRO A 70 -13.30 1.15 13.60
C PRO A 70 -12.95 2.47 12.90
N LEU A 71 -11.68 2.90 12.96
CA LEU A 71 -11.21 4.10 12.29
C LEU A 71 -11.19 3.94 10.76
N LEU A 72 -10.74 2.79 10.27
CA LEU A 72 -10.81 2.45 8.84
C LEU A 72 -12.26 2.44 8.34
N MET A 73 -13.21 1.92 9.14
CA MET A 73 -14.64 1.95 8.83
C MET A 73 -15.18 3.38 8.75
N GLU A 74 -14.72 4.29 9.62
CA GLU A 74 -15.09 5.70 9.58
C GLU A 74 -14.52 6.38 8.32
N MET A 75 -13.25 6.15 8.00
CA MET A 75 -12.61 6.67 6.79
C MET A 75 -13.34 6.24 5.52
N LYS A 76 -13.75 4.98 5.43
CA LYS A 76 -14.61 4.50 4.32
C LYS A 76 -15.91 5.29 4.23
N LYS A 77 -16.62 5.51 5.35
CA LYS A 77 -17.87 6.30 5.38
C LYS A 77 -17.66 7.74 4.90
N LYS A 78 -16.47 8.29 5.09
CA LYS A 78 -16.06 9.60 4.58
C LYS A 78 -15.63 9.60 3.11
N GLY A 79 -15.67 8.44 2.45
CA GLY A 79 -15.34 8.28 1.03
C GLY A 79 -13.86 8.02 0.73
N VAL A 80 -13.04 7.77 1.74
CA VAL A 80 -11.64 7.38 1.54
C VAL A 80 -11.61 5.97 0.98
N LYS A 81 -10.92 5.78 -0.14
CA LYS A 81 -10.69 4.46 -0.73
C LYS A 81 -9.53 3.78 -0.04
N ILE A 82 -9.75 2.56 0.40
CA ILE A 82 -8.78 1.76 1.15
C ILE A 82 -8.60 0.43 0.45
N ILE A 83 -7.37 0.10 0.07
CA ILE A 83 -6.97 -1.22 -0.39
C ILE A 83 -6.44 -1.99 0.81
N GLY A 84 -7.08 -3.08 1.17
CA GLY A 84 -6.60 -4.00 2.20
C GLY A 84 -5.67 -5.05 1.60
N ILE A 85 -4.45 -5.15 2.11
CA ILE A 85 -3.53 -6.23 1.77
C ILE A 85 -3.54 -7.24 2.92
N ASN A 86 -4.20 -8.37 2.69
CA ASN A 86 -4.31 -9.44 3.68
C ASN A 86 -3.02 -10.28 3.68
N PHE A 87 -2.18 -10.03 4.67
CA PHE A 87 -0.82 -10.54 4.76
C PHE A 87 -0.76 -11.92 5.42
N ARG A 88 -0.31 -12.94 4.67
CA ARG A 88 -0.05 -14.31 5.16
C ARG A 88 -1.15 -14.83 6.07
N ASP A 89 -2.36 -14.78 5.58
CA ASP A 89 -3.56 -15.15 6.34
C ASP A 89 -4.27 -16.34 5.69
N ASP A 90 -5.10 -17.00 6.48
CA ASP A 90 -5.99 -18.03 5.99
C ASP A 90 -7.26 -17.42 5.38
N GLU A 91 -7.75 -18.02 4.30
CA GLU A 91 -8.92 -17.49 3.57
C GLU A 91 -10.21 -17.56 4.40
N GLU A 92 -10.40 -18.64 5.15
CA GLU A 92 -11.60 -18.81 5.97
C GLU A 92 -11.58 -17.83 7.14
N ASN A 93 -10.41 -17.69 7.80
CA ASN A 93 -10.22 -16.71 8.87
C ASN A 93 -10.44 -15.28 8.39
N LEU A 94 -9.97 -14.91 7.18
CA LEU A 94 -10.24 -13.62 6.58
C LEU A 94 -11.74 -13.38 6.38
N LYS A 95 -12.46 -14.37 5.84
CA LYS A 95 -13.92 -14.28 5.62
C LYS A 95 -14.68 -14.12 6.94
N GLU A 96 -14.34 -14.90 7.95
CA GLU A 96 -14.95 -14.80 9.28
C GLU A 96 -14.68 -13.43 9.90
N TRP A 97 -13.44 -12.96 9.85
CA TRP A 97 -13.05 -11.67 10.37
C TRP A 97 -13.82 -10.49 9.72
N ILE A 98 -13.95 -10.50 8.39
CA ILE A 98 -14.71 -9.49 7.65
C ILE A 98 -16.20 -9.57 7.98
N ASN A 99 -16.77 -10.78 8.13
CA ASN A 99 -18.17 -10.96 8.51
C ASN A 99 -18.46 -10.45 9.93
N GLU A 100 -17.55 -10.66 10.86
CA GLU A 100 -17.70 -10.27 12.26
C GLU A 100 -17.53 -8.76 12.46
N HIS A 101 -16.53 -8.17 11.81
CA HIS A 101 -16.13 -6.78 12.08
C HIS A 101 -16.53 -5.77 10.99
N GLY A 102 -17.03 -6.25 9.86
CA GLY A 102 -17.36 -5.44 8.68
C GLY A 102 -16.17 -5.24 7.74
N ASN A 103 -16.44 -4.69 6.56
CA ASN A 103 -15.43 -4.49 5.51
C ASN A 103 -15.14 -2.99 5.28
N PRO A 104 -13.99 -2.45 5.72
CA PRO A 104 -13.59 -1.08 5.44
C PRO A 104 -13.00 -0.90 4.05
N PHE A 105 -12.60 -2.00 3.39
CA PHE A 105 -11.81 -1.97 2.17
C PHE A 105 -12.70 -1.84 0.92
N GLU A 106 -12.21 -1.13 -0.07
CA GLU A 106 -12.76 -1.11 -1.43
C GLU A 106 -12.36 -2.38 -2.18
N TYR A 107 -11.10 -2.81 -1.98
CA TYR A 107 -10.52 -4.03 -2.51
C TYR A 107 -9.74 -4.75 -1.43
N ILE A 108 -9.74 -6.07 -1.45
CA ILE A 108 -8.90 -6.90 -0.59
C ILE A 108 -8.02 -7.78 -1.49
N LEU A 109 -6.72 -7.65 -1.32
CA LEU A 109 -5.74 -8.49 -2.01
C LEU A 109 -5.12 -9.46 -1.01
N ARG A 110 -4.96 -10.71 -1.39
CA ARG A 110 -4.22 -11.67 -0.58
C ARG A 110 -2.74 -11.62 -0.94
N ASP A 111 -1.90 -11.61 0.07
CA ASP A 111 -0.44 -11.50 -0.09
C ASP A 111 0.28 -12.60 0.70
N ASP A 112 1.11 -13.36 0.00
CA ASP A 112 2.01 -14.36 0.58
C ASP A 112 3.29 -13.76 1.19
N GLY A 113 3.47 -12.45 1.02
CA GLY A 113 4.61 -11.66 1.44
C GLY A 113 5.34 -10.98 0.28
N THR A 114 4.91 -11.19 -0.96
CA THR A 114 5.57 -10.62 -2.15
C THR A 114 5.31 -9.12 -2.26
N ILE A 115 4.05 -8.68 -2.16
CA ILE A 115 3.67 -7.26 -2.14
C ILE A 115 4.28 -6.58 -0.91
N ALA A 116 4.20 -7.25 0.25
CA ALA A 116 4.77 -6.78 1.51
C ALA A 116 6.27 -6.51 1.39
N TYR A 117 7.01 -7.41 0.77
CA TYR A 117 8.45 -7.24 0.55
C TYR A 117 8.76 -6.03 -0.35
N GLU A 118 8.06 -5.88 -1.48
CA GLU A 118 8.27 -4.75 -2.39
C GLU A 118 7.94 -3.41 -1.75
N MET A 119 6.89 -3.35 -0.94
CA MET A 119 6.50 -2.14 -0.23
C MET A 119 7.30 -1.91 1.06
N GLY A 120 8.24 -2.80 1.38
CA GLY A 120 9.08 -2.68 2.56
C GLY A 120 8.28 -2.75 3.86
N LEU A 121 7.29 -3.67 3.92
CA LEU A 121 6.51 -3.93 5.14
C LEU A 121 7.45 -4.41 6.25
N ILE A 122 7.25 -3.88 7.46
CA ILE A 122 7.97 -4.33 8.66
C ILE A 122 7.09 -5.28 9.47
N GLY A 123 5.78 -5.02 9.51
CA GLY A 123 4.81 -5.86 10.19
C GLY A 123 3.39 -5.31 10.07
N VAL A 124 2.39 -6.09 10.51
CA VAL A 124 0.99 -5.66 10.48
C VAL A 124 0.54 -5.18 11.87
N PRO A 125 -0.30 -4.12 11.94
CA PRO A 125 -0.76 -3.32 10.82
C PRO A 125 0.29 -2.31 10.35
N GLU A 126 0.27 -1.98 9.08
CA GLU A 126 1.05 -0.90 8.53
C GLU A 126 0.24 -0.21 7.42
N THR A 127 0.22 1.12 7.43
CA THR A 127 -0.63 1.91 6.54
C THR A 127 0.17 2.89 5.71
N PHE A 128 -0.06 2.85 4.40
CA PHE A 128 0.57 3.72 3.41
C PHE A 128 -0.46 4.70 2.86
N PHE A 129 -0.14 5.98 2.91
CA PHE A 129 -0.96 7.07 2.36
C PHE A 129 -0.40 7.43 1.00
N ILE A 130 -1.18 7.16 -0.04
CA ILE A 130 -0.76 7.31 -1.43
C ILE A 130 -1.40 8.58 -2.01
N VAL A 131 -0.58 9.44 -2.62
CA VAL A 131 -1.01 10.63 -3.37
C VAL A 131 -0.31 10.63 -4.71
N ASN A 132 -1.07 10.65 -5.79
CA ASN A 132 -0.54 10.61 -7.16
C ASN A 132 0.48 9.47 -7.35
N LYS A 133 0.12 8.25 -6.91
CA LYS A 133 0.94 7.01 -7.01
C LYS A 133 2.19 6.98 -6.13
N ILE A 134 2.40 8.00 -5.31
CA ILE A 134 3.58 8.11 -4.45
C ILE A 134 3.17 7.96 -2.99
N THR A 135 3.89 7.13 -2.25
CA THR A 135 3.75 7.02 -0.79
C THR A 135 4.21 8.32 -0.13
N LYS A 136 3.28 9.07 0.44
CA LYS A 136 3.55 10.33 1.13
C LYS A 136 3.75 10.18 2.62
N LYS A 137 3.14 9.16 3.21
CA LYS A 137 3.25 8.85 4.63
C LYS A 137 3.12 7.34 4.82
N LYS A 138 3.88 6.80 5.72
CA LYS A 138 3.82 5.41 6.17
C LYS A 138 3.69 5.40 7.69
N ILE A 139 2.75 4.64 8.21
CA ILE A 139 2.54 4.48 9.65
C ILE A 139 2.69 3.00 9.98
N GLN A 140 3.61 2.73 10.91
CA GLN A 140 3.85 1.41 11.48
C GLN A 140 3.05 1.26 12.77
N GLY A 141 2.34 0.16 12.91
CA GLY A 141 1.41 -0.07 14.00
C GLY A 141 0.02 0.48 13.72
N PRO A 142 -0.90 0.39 14.70
CA PRO A 142 -2.27 0.79 14.53
C PRO A 142 -2.42 2.29 14.29
N LEU A 143 -3.35 2.65 13.41
CA LEU A 143 -3.75 4.03 13.18
C LEU A 143 -4.47 4.63 14.38
N PHE A 144 -4.17 5.89 14.67
CA PHE A 144 -4.91 6.72 15.60
C PHE A 144 -5.59 7.88 14.87
N TYR A 145 -6.58 8.52 15.52
CA TYR A 145 -7.35 9.62 14.92
C TYR A 145 -6.45 10.77 14.43
N GLU A 146 -5.44 11.11 15.19
CA GLU A 146 -4.46 12.17 14.88
C GLU A 146 -3.67 11.89 13.59
N ASP A 147 -3.56 10.62 13.21
CA ASP A 147 -2.86 10.23 11.99
C ASP A 147 -3.66 10.54 10.73
N VAL A 148 -4.97 10.54 10.83
CA VAL A 148 -5.92 10.59 9.71
C VAL A 148 -6.79 11.84 9.70
N GLU A 149 -6.82 12.62 10.76
CA GLU A 149 -7.64 13.81 10.96
C GLU A 149 -7.69 14.73 9.73
N LYS A 150 -6.55 14.97 9.10
CA LYS A 150 -6.45 15.84 7.91
C LYS A 150 -7.01 15.23 6.62
N TYR A 151 -7.36 13.94 6.63
CA TYR A 151 -7.92 13.22 5.48
C TYR A 151 -9.42 12.94 5.66
N LEU A 152 -9.99 13.29 6.80
CA LEU A 152 -11.40 13.17 7.18
C LEU A 152 -12.14 14.50 7.02
#